data_5c5e0821d1f8cfb339c051c140f7004e
#
_entry.id   5c5e0821d1f8cfb339c051c140f7004e
#
_cell.length_a   1.000
_cell.length_b   1.000
_cell.length_c   1.000
_cell.angle_alpha   90.00
_cell.angle_beta   90.00
_cell.angle_gamma   90.00
#
_symmetry.space_group_name_H-M   'P 1'
#
loop_
_entity.id
_entity.type
_entity.pdbx_description
1 polymer ?
#
loop_
_entity_poly.entity_id
_entity_poly.type
_entity_poly.pdbx_seq_one_letter_code
_entity_poly.pdbx_strand_id
1 'polypeptide(L)'
;MTDSGMATTIEGLEVHRLTVHKDNRGWFKENWAGQKLTPKQHNVSFNAKAGATRGMHAEPWDKWVSVATGRVFGAWVDMREGSATFGAKFTCEIGPDTAVFVPRGVANGFQALEDDTTYIYLVNQRYSPGGVFCSYKEIDWPLEPTELSAKDLEHPMLADAAPLPPRRILVTGANGQLGRALRQVWPDTQAHFVGHDEFDICHAADAAGRADIDWGNYWAIVNCAAYNDVNGAEDDRAGAWRVNAEAPAKLASISNEHDLTLVHVSSDYIFDGASELHDEAEVPSPLSAYGASKAAGETAAQVARKHYVVRTSWVFGDGRNFMSVMADLAAKGATPKVVSDQRGRPTWAEDLAKGIAHLLATGADYGVYNITSDGDAATRDEIAMAVFVAVGGDPADVHPVTTEEYAAEFGTEAPRPHESTLALDKIKATGFSPTNWRAALALYVALR
;
A
#
# COMPACT_ATOMS: atom_id res chain seq x y z
N MET A 1 -11.69 24.41 19.27
CA MET A 1 -12.30 23.14 19.73
C MET A 1 -12.81 22.47 18.48
N THR A 2 -12.21 21.35 18.08
CA THR A 2 -12.67 20.54 16.96
C THR A 2 -13.95 19.85 17.40
N ASP A 3 -15.08 20.28 16.84
CA ASP A 3 -16.35 19.61 17.03
C ASP A 3 -16.22 18.19 16.47
N SER A 4 -16.33 17.18 17.31
CA SER A 4 -16.41 15.80 16.87
C SER A 4 -17.75 15.63 16.16
N GLY A 5 -17.73 15.36 14.85
CA GLY A 5 -18.93 15.20 14.06
C GLY A 5 -19.92 14.23 14.72
N MET A 6 -21.20 14.51 14.58
CA MET A 6 -22.27 13.62 15.06
C MET A 6 -22.38 12.43 14.10
N ALA A 7 -22.21 11.22 14.64
CA ALA A 7 -22.39 9.98 13.89
C ALA A 7 -23.86 9.84 13.41
N THR A 8 -24.03 9.19 12.26
CA THR A 8 -25.34 8.95 11.64
C THR A 8 -25.66 7.44 11.61
N THR A 9 -26.72 7.05 10.91
CA THR A 9 -27.07 5.64 10.64
C THR A 9 -26.15 4.97 9.64
N ILE A 10 -25.32 5.74 8.92
CA ILE A 10 -24.34 5.24 7.95
C ILE A 10 -22.95 5.35 8.56
N GLU A 11 -22.22 4.25 8.62
CA GLU A 11 -20.88 4.20 9.19
C GLU A 11 -19.92 5.20 8.51
N GLY A 12 -19.30 6.06 9.31
CA GLY A 12 -18.33 7.06 8.87
C GLY A 12 -18.95 8.32 8.24
N LEU A 13 -20.25 8.38 7.98
CA LEU A 13 -20.96 9.61 7.60
C LEU A 13 -21.15 10.48 8.85
N GLU A 14 -20.67 11.71 8.83
CA GLU A 14 -20.71 12.59 10.01
C GLU A 14 -21.27 13.96 9.67
N VAL A 15 -22.13 14.47 10.56
CA VAL A 15 -22.69 15.83 10.48
C VAL A 15 -21.92 16.74 11.44
N HIS A 16 -21.42 17.85 10.95
CA HIS A 16 -20.62 18.83 11.69
C HIS A 16 -21.37 20.16 11.81
N ARG A 17 -21.35 20.76 13.00
CA ARG A 17 -21.85 22.12 13.20
C ARG A 17 -20.73 23.13 12.94
N LEU A 18 -21.02 24.13 12.10
CA LEU A 18 -20.11 25.22 11.79
C LEU A 18 -20.52 26.49 12.56
N THR A 19 -19.54 27.19 13.10
CA THR A 19 -19.82 28.49 13.73
C THR A 19 -20.01 29.56 12.66
N VAL A 20 -21.19 30.19 12.65
CA VAL A 20 -21.51 31.30 11.77
C VAL A 20 -21.46 32.61 12.54
N HIS A 21 -20.54 33.48 12.20
CA HIS A 21 -20.36 34.78 12.78
C HIS A 21 -21.15 35.83 11.96
N LYS A 22 -22.12 36.52 12.59
CA LYS A 22 -22.96 37.53 11.93
C LYS A 22 -22.57 38.94 12.36
N ASP A 23 -22.54 39.87 11.41
CA ASP A 23 -22.39 41.31 11.66
C ASP A 23 -23.27 42.13 10.67
N ASN A 24 -23.08 43.45 10.66
CA ASN A 24 -23.85 44.38 9.79
C ASN A 24 -23.54 44.21 8.28
N ARG A 25 -22.55 43.46 7.91
CA ARG A 25 -22.15 43.17 6.51
C ARG A 25 -22.69 41.86 6.00
N GLY A 26 -23.21 40.99 6.92
CA GLY A 26 -23.67 39.63 6.62
C GLY A 26 -23.15 38.60 7.60
N TRP A 27 -22.53 37.55 7.09
CA TRP A 27 -21.97 36.48 7.93
C TRP A 27 -20.64 35.95 7.37
N PHE A 28 -19.86 35.39 8.27
CA PHE A 28 -18.60 34.68 7.99
C PHE A 28 -18.61 33.31 8.69
N LYS A 29 -18.03 32.32 8.05
CA LYS A 29 -17.73 31.01 8.65
C LYS A 29 -16.43 30.43 8.15
N GLU A 30 -15.76 29.64 8.98
CA GLU A 30 -14.73 28.73 8.52
C GLU A 30 -15.42 27.47 7.99
N ASN A 31 -15.41 27.32 6.65
CA ASN A 31 -16.14 26.22 6.02
C ASN A 31 -15.45 24.88 6.14
N TRP A 32 -14.11 24.90 6.26
CA TRP A 32 -13.26 23.75 6.47
C TRP A 32 -11.93 24.20 7.06
N ALA A 33 -11.40 23.46 8.05
CA ALA A 33 -10.17 23.77 8.76
C ALA A 33 -9.27 22.53 8.97
N GLY A 34 -9.16 21.66 7.95
CA GLY A 34 -8.28 20.50 7.98
C GLY A 34 -8.91 19.19 8.49
N GLN A 35 -10.23 19.18 8.75
CA GLN A 35 -10.93 18.00 9.24
C GLN A 35 -11.04 16.92 8.16
N LYS A 36 -10.86 15.66 8.54
CA LYS A 36 -11.24 14.43 7.81
C LYS A 36 -10.61 14.19 6.44
N LEU A 37 -10.33 15.18 5.62
CA LEU A 37 -9.76 14.99 4.30
C LEU A 37 -8.72 16.06 3.96
N THR A 38 -7.80 15.75 3.03
CA THR A 38 -6.90 16.70 2.39
C THR A 38 -7.48 17.06 1.02
N PRO A 39 -8.01 18.28 0.82
CA PRO A 39 -8.69 18.64 -0.42
C PRO A 39 -7.75 18.64 -1.63
N LYS A 40 -8.21 18.06 -2.73
CA LYS A 40 -7.55 18.11 -4.05
C LYS A 40 -8.36 18.93 -5.05
N GLN A 41 -9.66 19.04 -4.84
CA GLN A 41 -10.57 19.78 -5.72
C GLN A 41 -11.70 20.40 -4.88
N HIS A 42 -12.10 21.62 -5.27
CA HIS A 42 -13.23 22.34 -4.71
C HIS A 42 -14.27 22.56 -5.81
N ASN A 43 -15.51 22.19 -5.55
CA ASN A 43 -16.62 22.28 -6.50
C ASN A 43 -17.73 23.18 -5.95
N VAL A 44 -18.36 23.90 -6.85
CA VAL A 44 -19.50 24.79 -6.56
C VAL A 44 -20.65 24.42 -7.49
N SER A 45 -21.85 24.22 -6.92
CA SER A 45 -23.08 23.96 -7.66
C SER A 45 -24.11 25.02 -7.31
N PHE A 46 -24.47 25.86 -8.29
CA PHE A 46 -25.56 26.83 -8.18
C PHE A 46 -26.87 26.23 -8.64
N ASN A 47 -27.92 26.44 -7.87
CA ASN A 47 -29.26 25.91 -8.11
C ASN A 47 -30.25 27.09 -8.05
N ALA A 48 -30.75 27.50 -9.21
CA ALA A 48 -31.54 28.70 -9.36
C ALA A 48 -32.95 28.60 -8.74
N LYS A 49 -33.49 27.37 -8.68
CA LYS A 49 -34.87 27.12 -8.20
C LYS A 49 -34.91 26.09 -7.07
N ALA A 50 -35.80 26.32 -6.13
CA ALA A 50 -36.20 25.30 -5.17
C ALA A 50 -36.78 24.08 -5.90
N GLY A 51 -36.54 22.88 -5.36
CA GLY A 51 -36.90 21.61 -6.01
C GLY A 51 -35.81 21.06 -6.95
N ALA A 52 -34.80 21.86 -7.36
CA ALA A 52 -33.66 21.37 -8.14
C ALA A 52 -32.96 20.22 -7.38
N THR A 53 -32.96 19.04 -7.96
CA THR A 53 -32.51 17.80 -7.32
C THR A 53 -31.34 17.19 -8.07
N ARG A 54 -30.30 16.73 -7.36
CA ARG A 54 -29.11 16.07 -7.89
C ARG A 54 -28.80 14.82 -7.13
N GLY A 55 -28.43 13.76 -7.82
CA GLY A 55 -27.98 12.52 -7.19
C GLY A 55 -28.80 11.32 -7.61
N MET A 56 -28.52 10.13 -7.05
CA MET A 56 -27.57 9.81 -5.96
C MET A 56 -26.24 9.30 -6.54
N HIS A 57 -25.14 9.90 -6.13
CA HIS A 57 -23.81 9.61 -6.69
C HIS A 57 -22.86 9.13 -5.61
N ALA A 58 -22.43 7.86 -5.65
CA ALA A 58 -21.42 7.27 -4.81
C ALA A 58 -20.07 7.24 -5.54
N GLU A 59 -19.26 8.25 -5.30
CA GLU A 59 -17.97 8.37 -5.96
C GLU A 59 -16.84 7.69 -5.17
N PRO A 60 -15.71 7.38 -5.83
CA PRO A 60 -14.58 6.67 -5.21
C PRO A 60 -13.67 7.57 -4.34
N TRP A 61 -14.19 8.67 -3.81
CA TRP A 61 -13.50 9.63 -2.93
C TRP A 61 -14.37 10.14 -1.79
N ASP A 62 -13.72 10.69 -0.78
CA ASP A 62 -14.39 11.36 0.32
C ASP A 62 -14.77 12.79 -0.04
N LYS A 63 -15.86 13.30 0.56
CA LYS A 63 -16.34 14.65 0.36
C LYS A 63 -16.54 15.36 1.70
N TRP A 64 -16.32 16.67 1.68
CA TRP A 64 -16.80 17.59 2.69
C TRP A 64 -17.82 18.51 2.03
N VAL A 65 -19.10 18.31 2.34
CA VAL A 65 -20.20 19.05 1.72
C VAL A 65 -20.77 20.10 2.64
N SER A 66 -21.21 21.23 2.09
CA SER A 66 -21.78 22.36 2.83
C SER A 66 -22.57 23.26 1.90
N VAL A 67 -23.21 24.29 2.45
CA VAL A 67 -23.98 25.29 1.69
C VAL A 67 -23.38 26.67 1.92
N ALA A 68 -23.14 27.41 0.84
CA ALA A 68 -22.70 28.81 0.90
C ALA A 68 -23.90 29.74 1.09
N THR A 69 -24.96 29.56 0.30
CA THR A 69 -26.22 30.36 0.40
C THR A 69 -27.41 29.42 0.25
N GLY A 70 -28.54 29.78 0.85
CA GLY A 70 -29.76 28.99 0.83
C GLY A 70 -29.70 27.77 1.76
N ARG A 71 -30.54 26.78 1.50
CA ARG A 71 -30.67 25.53 2.24
C ARG A 71 -30.90 24.37 1.29
N VAL A 72 -30.41 23.20 1.65
CA VAL A 72 -30.69 21.97 0.92
C VAL A 72 -31.20 20.87 1.87
N PHE A 73 -32.02 19.97 1.35
CA PHE A 73 -32.25 18.67 1.93
C PHE A 73 -31.18 17.74 1.37
N GLY A 74 -30.22 17.34 2.23
CA GLY A 74 -29.16 16.40 1.90
C GLY A 74 -29.63 14.97 2.12
N ALA A 75 -29.24 14.07 1.22
CA ALA A 75 -29.59 12.65 1.30
C ALA A 75 -28.37 11.78 0.98
N TRP A 76 -28.23 10.69 1.72
CA TRP A 76 -27.13 9.73 1.59
C TRP A 76 -27.66 8.29 1.62
N VAL A 77 -27.00 7.43 0.84
CA VAL A 77 -27.25 5.98 0.78
C VAL A 77 -25.93 5.25 0.82
N ASP A 78 -25.75 4.31 1.72
CA ASP A 78 -24.53 3.50 1.73
C ASP A 78 -24.54 2.49 0.58
N MET A 79 -23.63 2.66 -0.38
CA MET A 79 -23.46 1.77 -1.53
C MET A 79 -22.11 1.01 -1.50
N ARG A 80 -21.44 0.95 -0.34
CA ARG A 80 -20.15 0.26 -0.19
C ARG A 80 -20.34 -1.25 -0.10
N GLU A 81 -19.68 -1.99 -0.98
CA GLU A 81 -19.66 -3.45 -0.94
C GLU A 81 -19.11 -3.95 0.40
N GLY A 82 -19.83 -4.86 1.07
CA GLY A 82 -19.44 -5.44 2.35
C GLY A 82 -19.58 -4.52 3.57
N SER A 83 -20.12 -3.31 3.41
CA SER A 83 -20.40 -2.41 4.55
C SER A 83 -21.47 -3.00 5.46
N ALA A 84 -21.27 -2.88 6.79
CA ALA A 84 -22.27 -3.25 7.79
C ALA A 84 -23.54 -2.41 7.68
N THR A 85 -23.45 -1.23 7.08
CA THR A 85 -24.59 -0.31 6.87
C THR A 85 -25.03 -0.22 5.41
N PHE A 86 -24.63 -1.19 4.56
CA PHE A 86 -25.07 -1.21 3.16
C PHE A 86 -26.58 -1.04 3.02
N GLY A 87 -27.02 -0.13 2.15
CA GLY A 87 -28.41 0.20 1.92
C GLY A 87 -29.04 1.13 2.95
N ALA A 88 -28.34 1.44 4.06
CA ALA A 88 -28.84 2.41 5.03
C ALA A 88 -28.95 3.79 4.38
N LYS A 89 -29.99 4.53 4.78
CA LYS A 89 -30.30 5.88 4.30
C LYS A 89 -30.21 6.86 5.46
N PHE A 90 -29.71 8.04 5.17
CA PHE A 90 -29.71 9.16 6.11
C PHE A 90 -30.06 10.45 5.36
N THR A 91 -30.85 11.30 5.98
CA THR A 91 -31.24 12.61 5.44
C THR A 91 -31.17 13.68 6.51
N CYS A 92 -30.78 14.90 6.14
CA CYS A 92 -30.89 16.05 7.00
C CYS A 92 -30.92 17.34 6.17
N GLU A 93 -31.43 18.40 6.75
CA GLU A 93 -31.27 19.74 6.18
C GLU A 93 -29.87 20.28 6.44
N ILE A 94 -29.28 20.91 5.41
CA ILE A 94 -28.00 21.60 5.46
C ILE A 94 -28.24 23.08 5.17
N GLY A 95 -27.93 23.90 6.15
CA GLY A 95 -27.84 25.35 6.02
C GLY A 95 -26.38 25.83 6.13
N PRO A 96 -26.18 27.17 6.19
CA PRO A 96 -24.84 27.74 6.33
C PRO A 96 -24.07 27.30 7.59
N ASP A 97 -24.76 26.83 8.63
CA ASP A 97 -24.20 26.36 9.91
C ASP A 97 -23.88 24.85 9.94
N THR A 98 -24.00 24.15 8.82
CA THR A 98 -23.88 22.69 8.79
C THR A 98 -22.95 22.25 7.64
N ALA A 99 -22.10 21.28 7.93
CA ALA A 99 -21.33 20.54 6.92
C ALA A 99 -21.46 19.04 7.17
N VAL A 100 -21.22 18.24 6.13
CA VAL A 100 -21.26 16.79 6.24
C VAL A 100 -20.00 16.19 5.62
N PHE A 101 -19.32 15.35 6.39
CA PHE A 101 -18.27 14.49 5.86
C PHE A 101 -18.92 13.23 5.28
N VAL A 102 -18.71 13.00 4.00
CA VAL A 102 -19.26 11.88 3.23
C VAL A 102 -18.11 10.95 2.85
N PRO A 103 -18.02 9.76 3.42
CA PRO A 103 -16.98 8.81 3.05
C PRO A 103 -17.20 8.26 1.63
N ARG A 104 -16.10 7.83 1.01
CA ARG A 104 -16.08 7.14 -0.27
C ARG A 104 -17.17 6.06 -0.33
N GLY A 105 -17.91 6.01 -1.43
CA GLY A 105 -18.92 4.97 -1.68
C GLY A 105 -20.24 5.17 -0.96
N VAL A 106 -20.38 6.22 -0.16
CA VAL A 106 -21.68 6.69 0.29
C VAL A 106 -22.25 7.62 -0.77
N ALA A 107 -23.36 7.19 -1.40
CA ALA A 107 -24.04 7.98 -2.39
C ALA A 107 -24.58 9.27 -1.76
N ASN A 108 -24.31 10.39 -2.41
CA ASN A 108 -24.71 11.71 -2.01
C ASN A 108 -25.67 12.31 -3.02
N GLY A 109 -26.77 12.84 -2.54
CA GLY A 109 -27.71 13.64 -3.31
C GLY A 109 -28.20 14.82 -2.47
N PHE A 110 -28.80 15.79 -3.13
CA PHE A 110 -29.45 16.91 -2.45
C PHE A 110 -30.57 17.51 -3.30
N GLN A 111 -31.51 18.16 -2.61
CA GLN A 111 -32.54 18.99 -3.21
C GLN A 111 -32.46 20.41 -2.63
N ALA A 112 -32.45 21.42 -3.49
CA ALA A 112 -32.52 22.80 -3.07
C ALA A 112 -33.90 23.11 -2.44
N LEU A 113 -33.92 23.68 -1.23
CA LEU A 113 -35.15 24.06 -0.53
C LEU A 113 -35.52 25.53 -0.78
N GLU A 114 -34.57 26.33 -1.25
CA GLU A 114 -34.74 27.74 -1.52
C GLU A 114 -34.18 28.07 -2.91
N ASP A 115 -34.69 29.13 -3.54
CA ASP A 115 -34.13 29.67 -4.78
C ASP A 115 -32.70 30.21 -4.52
N ASP A 116 -31.87 30.25 -5.56
CA ASP A 116 -30.50 30.76 -5.54
C ASP A 116 -29.57 30.08 -4.52
N THR A 117 -29.82 28.78 -4.29
CA THR A 117 -29.04 27.96 -3.37
C THR A 117 -27.71 27.56 -3.98
N THR A 118 -26.62 27.81 -3.23
CA THR A 118 -25.24 27.43 -3.64
C THR A 118 -24.72 26.31 -2.74
N TYR A 119 -24.60 25.11 -3.31
CA TYR A 119 -24.02 23.91 -2.69
C TYR A 119 -22.55 23.82 -3.06
N ILE A 120 -21.68 23.58 -2.08
CA ILE A 120 -20.24 23.51 -2.23
C ILE A 120 -19.69 22.21 -1.62
N TYR A 121 -18.65 21.64 -2.25
CA TYR A 121 -18.00 20.47 -1.70
C TYR A 121 -16.52 20.39 -2.07
N LEU A 122 -15.72 19.97 -1.09
CA LEU A 122 -14.32 19.60 -1.24
C LEU A 122 -14.23 18.10 -1.45
N VAL A 123 -13.27 17.64 -2.24
CA VAL A 123 -12.97 16.22 -2.44
C VAL A 123 -11.47 15.97 -2.31
N ASN A 124 -11.10 14.78 -1.80
CA ASN A 124 -9.70 14.40 -1.59
C ASN A 124 -9.04 13.76 -2.81
N GLN A 125 -9.74 13.72 -3.94
CA GLN A 125 -9.25 13.18 -5.20
C GLN A 125 -9.73 14.05 -6.36
N ARG A 126 -8.99 14.09 -7.47
CA ARG A 126 -9.49 14.65 -8.72
C ARG A 126 -10.51 13.70 -9.33
N TYR A 127 -11.37 14.24 -10.18
CA TYR A 127 -12.36 13.41 -10.88
C TYR A 127 -11.69 12.23 -11.60
N SER A 128 -12.19 11.04 -11.35
CA SER A 128 -11.88 9.81 -12.08
C SER A 128 -13.19 9.06 -12.39
N PRO A 129 -13.24 8.28 -13.45
CA PRO A 129 -14.36 7.34 -13.68
C PRO A 129 -14.37 6.27 -12.56
N GLY A 130 -15.50 5.61 -12.36
CA GLY A 130 -15.62 4.51 -11.39
C GLY A 130 -16.58 4.79 -10.25
N GLY A 131 -17.30 5.91 -10.28
CA GLY A 131 -18.46 6.12 -9.41
C GLY A 131 -19.59 5.15 -9.72
N VAL A 132 -20.37 4.79 -8.70
CA VAL A 132 -21.61 4.03 -8.80
C VAL A 132 -22.78 4.91 -8.40
N PHE A 133 -23.98 4.55 -8.83
CA PHE A 133 -25.14 5.43 -8.75
C PHE A 133 -26.38 4.65 -8.34
N CYS A 134 -27.28 5.28 -7.61
CA CYS A 134 -28.65 4.77 -7.46
C CYS A 134 -29.68 5.87 -7.74
N SER A 135 -30.91 5.45 -7.97
CA SER A 135 -32.00 6.35 -8.33
C SER A 135 -32.30 7.35 -7.23
N TYR A 136 -32.56 8.60 -7.61
CA TYR A 136 -33.08 9.61 -6.69
C TYR A 136 -34.43 9.19 -6.05
N LYS A 137 -35.17 8.27 -6.66
CA LYS A 137 -36.44 7.71 -6.13
C LYS A 137 -36.26 6.88 -4.85
N GLU A 138 -35.02 6.57 -4.48
CA GLU A 138 -34.72 5.95 -3.17
C GLU A 138 -34.98 6.85 -1.97
N ILE A 139 -35.20 8.14 -2.20
CA ILE A 139 -35.33 9.16 -1.18
C ILE A 139 -36.72 9.81 -1.24
N ASP A 140 -37.34 10.01 -0.08
CA ASP A 140 -38.57 10.80 0.07
C ASP A 140 -38.17 12.30 0.13
N TRP A 141 -38.17 12.95 -1.02
CA TRP A 141 -37.82 14.36 -1.12
C TRP A 141 -38.93 15.26 -0.61
N PRO A 142 -38.61 16.36 0.12
CA PRO A 142 -39.63 17.24 0.71
C PRO A 142 -40.41 18.09 -0.33
N LEU A 143 -39.82 18.34 -1.50
CA LEU A 143 -40.42 19.04 -2.63
C LEU A 143 -40.50 18.10 -3.85
N GLU A 144 -41.40 18.40 -4.78
CA GLU A 144 -41.40 17.69 -6.06
C GLU A 144 -40.01 17.89 -6.75
N PRO A 145 -39.29 16.81 -7.08
CA PRO A 145 -38.00 16.92 -7.75
C PRO A 145 -38.12 17.59 -9.12
N THR A 146 -37.36 18.66 -9.32
CA THR A 146 -37.26 19.38 -10.59
C THR A 146 -35.81 19.49 -11.03
N GLU A 147 -35.55 19.94 -12.27
CA GLU A 147 -34.19 20.20 -12.79
C GLU A 147 -33.24 18.98 -12.67
N LEU A 148 -33.77 17.76 -12.77
CA LEU A 148 -32.99 16.54 -12.79
C LEU A 148 -32.22 16.40 -14.11
N SER A 149 -30.96 15.96 -14.06
CA SER A 149 -30.20 15.64 -15.26
C SER A 149 -30.73 14.37 -15.94
N ALA A 150 -30.57 14.25 -17.27
CA ALA A 150 -30.95 13.03 -17.98
C ALA A 150 -30.27 11.78 -17.40
N LYS A 151 -29.02 11.91 -16.94
CA LYS A 151 -28.29 10.81 -16.31
C LYS A 151 -28.90 10.40 -14.96
N ASP A 152 -29.29 11.36 -14.11
CA ASP A 152 -29.90 11.08 -12.81
C ASP A 152 -31.24 10.36 -12.95
N LEU A 153 -31.97 10.62 -14.02
CA LEU A 153 -33.23 9.94 -14.33
C LEU A 153 -33.07 8.45 -14.71
N GLU A 154 -31.90 8.08 -15.26
CA GLU A 154 -31.59 6.73 -15.74
C GLU A 154 -30.95 5.84 -14.67
N HIS A 155 -30.57 6.38 -13.51
CA HIS A 155 -29.91 5.60 -12.45
C HIS A 155 -30.82 4.47 -11.95
N PRO A 156 -30.26 3.25 -11.74
CA PRO A 156 -31.03 2.08 -11.28
C PRO A 156 -31.49 2.26 -9.84
N MET A 157 -32.54 1.53 -9.46
CA MET A 157 -32.90 1.40 -8.05
C MET A 157 -31.75 0.72 -7.28
N LEU A 158 -31.62 0.99 -5.99
CA LEU A 158 -30.55 0.46 -5.15
C LEU A 158 -30.43 -1.08 -5.22
N ALA A 159 -31.55 -1.77 -5.34
CA ALA A 159 -31.58 -3.23 -5.47
C ALA A 159 -30.91 -3.76 -6.73
N ASP A 160 -30.85 -2.94 -7.79
CA ASP A 160 -30.28 -3.28 -9.10
C ASP A 160 -28.93 -2.57 -9.34
N ALA A 161 -28.52 -1.69 -8.41
CA ALA A 161 -27.30 -0.92 -8.52
C ALA A 161 -26.07 -1.73 -8.11
N ALA A 162 -24.97 -1.59 -8.85
CA ALA A 162 -23.69 -2.17 -8.41
C ALA A 162 -23.17 -1.44 -7.17
N PRO A 163 -22.72 -2.15 -6.13
CA PRO A 163 -22.04 -1.52 -4.99
C PRO A 163 -20.65 -1.04 -5.40
N LEU A 164 -20.12 -0.05 -4.66
CA LEU A 164 -18.74 0.37 -4.83
C LEU A 164 -17.81 -0.60 -4.09
N PRO A 165 -16.88 -1.28 -4.79
CA PRO A 165 -15.99 -2.24 -4.15
C PRO A 165 -15.00 -1.55 -3.19
N PRO A 166 -14.48 -2.25 -2.16
CA PRO A 166 -13.45 -1.72 -1.27
C PRO A 166 -12.17 -1.39 -2.04
N ARG A 167 -11.38 -0.46 -1.50
CA ARG A 167 -10.03 -0.23 -2.02
C ARG A 167 -9.15 -1.44 -1.76
N ARG A 168 -8.29 -1.76 -2.72
CA ARG A 168 -7.36 -2.89 -2.66
C ARG A 168 -5.93 -2.44 -2.41
N ILE A 169 -5.05 -3.38 -2.19
CA ILE A 169 -3.59 -3.20 -2.20
C ILE A 169 -3.10 -3.50 -3.62
N LEU A 170 -2.26 -2.64 -4.20
CA LEU A 170 -1.54 -2.96 -5.43
C LEU A 170 -0.20 -3.63 -5.06
N VAL A 171 0.01 -4.87 -5.49
CA VAL A 171 1.25 -5.62 -5.26
C VAL A 171 2.01 -5.73 -6.58
N THR A 172 3.16 -5.06 -6.68
CA THR A 172 4.05 -5.15 -7.85
C THR A 172 5.08 -6.25 -7.68
N GLY A 173 5.65 -6.75 -8.77
CA GLY A 173 6.58 -7.88 -8.70
C GLY A 173 5.91 -9.18 -8.24
N ALA A 174 4.64 -9.37 -8.60
CA ALA A 174 3.77 -10.46 -8.16
C ALA A 174 4.30 -11.87 -8.48
N ASN A 175 5.14 -12.00 -9.50
CA ASN A 175 5.73 -13.27 -9.95
C ASN A 175 7.01 -13.65 -9.18
N GLY A 176 7.56 -12.74 -8.35
CA GLY A 176 8.69 -13.00 -7.46
C GLY A 176 8.31 -13.85 -6.23
N GLN A 177 9.32 -14.31 -5.47
CA GLN A 177 9.09 -15.14 -4.27
C GLN A 177 8.16 -14.47 -3.26
N LEU A 178 8.41 -13.21 -2.92
CA LEU A 178 7.57 -12.46 -1.99
C LEU A 178 6.18 -12.18 -2.57
N GLY A 179 6.07 -11.83 -3.87
CA GLY A 179 4.78 -11.61 -4.52
C GLY A 179 3.88 -12.86 -4.46
N ARG A 180 4.46 -14.05 -4.69
CA ARG A 180 3.74 -15.34 -4.55
C ARG A 180 3.35 -15.62 -3.10
N ALA A 181 4.21 -15.33 -2.13
CA ALA A 181 3.89 -15.49 -0.72
C ALA A 181 2.76 -14.55 -0.27
N LEU A 182 2.73 -13.30 -0.76
CA LEU A 182 1.65 -12.35 -0.48
C LEU A 182 0.29 -12.79 -1.03
N ARG A 183 0.25 -13.56 -2.13
CA ARG A 183 -1.01 -14.16 -2.63
C ARG A 183 -1.63 -15.17 -1.65
N GLN A 184 -0.83 -15.76 -0.76
CA GLN A 184 -1.35 -16.64 0.30
C GLN A 184 -1.90 -15.84 1.50
N VAL A 185 -1.48 -14.58 1.65
CA VAL A 185 -1.94 -13.69 2.73
C VAL A 185 -3.18 -12.92 2.33
N TRP A 186 -3.24 -12.42 1.10
CA TRP A 186 -4.34 -11.61 0.60
C TRP A 186 -5.05 -12.26 -0.59
N PRO A 187 -6.38 -12.45 -0.53
CA PRO A 187 -7.15 -12.86 -1.69
C PRO A 187 -7.23 -11.72 -2.73
N ASP A 188 -7.55 -12.04 -3.98
CA ASP A 188 -7.67 -11.07 -5.09
C ASP A 188 -8.74 -9.99 -4.83
N THR A 189 -9.67 -10.23 -3.92
CA THR A 189 -10.63 -9.21 -3.45
C THR A 189 -9.99 -8.11 -2.61
N GLN A 190 -8.86 -8.39 -1.94
CA GLN A 190 -8.14 -7.46 -1.08
C GLN A 190 -6.89 -6.89 -1.75
N ALA A 191 -6.27 -7.62 -2.68
CA ALA A 191 -5.06 -7.19 -3.37
C ALA A 191 -5.16 -7.43 -4.88
N HIS A 192 -4.53 -6.56 -5.64
CA HIS A 192 -4.34 -6.68 -7.08
C HIS A 192 -2.86 -6.95 -7.34
N PHE A 193 -2.56 -8.14 -7.83
CA PHE A 193 -1.22 -8.62 -8.06
C PHE A 193 -0.82 -8.42 -9.52
N VAL A 194 0.24 -7.64 -9.75
CA VAL A 194 0.70 -7.30 -11.10
C VAL A 194 2.16 -7.72 -11.31
N GLY A 195 2.40 -8.41 -12.43
CA GLY A 195 3.74 -8.74 -12.90
C GLY A 195 4.34 -7.59 -13.72
N HIS A 196 5.59 -7.78 -14.18
CA HIS A 196 6.29 -6.78 -15.00
C HIS A 196 5.55 -6.44 -16.30
N ASP A 197 4.99 -7.46 -16.98
CA ASP A 197 4.31 -7.28 -18.26
C ASP A 197 2.99 -6.51 -18.12
N GLU A 198 2.35 -6.62 -16.93
CA GLU A 198 1.09 -5.92 -16.63
C GLU A 198 1.36 -4.51 -16.06
N PHE A 199 2.44 -4.36 -15.30
CA PHE A 199 2.83 -3.10 -14.65
C PHE A 199 4.33 -2.96 -14.49
N ASP A 200 4.96 -2.25 -15.43
CA ASP A 200 6.35 -1.84 -15.29
C ASP A 200 6.46 -0.61 -14.36
N ILE A 201 7.03 -0.81 -13.18
CA ILE A 201 7.23 0.25 -12.19
C ILE A 201 8.11 1.40 -12.70
N CYS A 202 8.98 1.14 -13.66
CA CYS A 202 9.83 2.18 -14.27
C CYS A 202 9.03 3.20 -15.05
N HIS A 203 7.83 2.84 -15.51
CA HIS A 203 6.90 3.67 -16.24
C HIS A 203 5.65 4.06 -15.42
N ALA A 204 5.66 3.86 -14.11
CA ALA A 204 4.51 4.06 -13.23
C ALA A 204 3.88 5.47 -13.31
N ALA A 205 4.68 6.51 -13.58
CA ALA A 205 4.21 7.89 -13.69
C ALA A 205 3.84 8.31 -15.13
N ASP A 206 4.10 7.48 -16.13
CA ASP A 206 3.85 7.84 -17.52
C ASP A 206 2.36 7.67 -17.88
N ALA A 207 1.70 8.75 -18.26
CA ALA A 207 0.29 8.76 -18.63
C ALA A 207 -0.04 7.80 -19.79
N ALA A 208 0.92 7.55 -20.70
CA ALA A 208 0.74 6.67 -21.86
C ALA A 208 0.72 5.16 -21.54
N GLY A 209 1.22 4.76 -20.35
CA GLY A 209 1.26 3.35 -19.96
C GLY A 209 0.24 2.95 -18.88
N ARG A 210 -0.67 3.86 -18.47
CA ARG A 210 -1.42 3.73 -17.22
C ARG A 210 -2.93 4.04 -17.33
N ALA A 211 -3.51 4.04 -18.51
CA ALA A 211 -4.96 4.21 -18.68
C ALA A 211 -5.78 3.21 -17.84
N ASP A 212 -5.18 2.10 -17.40
CA ASP A 212 -5.88 0.98 -16.79
C ASP A 212 -5.79 0.97 -15.25
N ILE A 213 -4.94 1.82 -14.61
CA ILE A 213 -4.85 1.91 -13.15
C ILE A 213 -5.54 3.17 -12.65
N ASP A 214 -6.76 3.00 -12.14
CA ASP A 214 -7.41 4.02 -11.32
C ASP A 214 -6.89 3.92 -9.87
N TRP A 215 -5.98 4.84 -9.52
CA TRP A 215 -5.36 4.92 -8.19
C TRP A 215 -6.38 5.10 -7.06
N GLY A 216 -7.57 5.61 -7.35
CA GLY A 216 -8.68 5.71 -6.40
C GLY A 216 -9.19 4.36 -5.89
N ASN A 217 -8.88 3.28 -6.59
CA ASN A 217 -9.25 1.91 -6.19
C ASN A 217 -8.24 1.24 -5.27
N TYR A 218 -7.15 1.95 -4.92
CA TYR A 218 -6.11 1.42 -4.02
C TYR A 218 -5.99 2.29 -2.77
N TRP A 219 -5.53 1.68 -1.67
CA TRP A 219 -5.18 2.37 -0.44
C TRP A 219 -3.70 2.16 -0.07
N ALA A 220 -3.04 1.16 -0.65
CA ALA A 220 -1.63 0.89 -0.48
C ALA A 220 -1.00 0.35 -1.76
N ILE A 221 0.32 0.55 -1.91
CA ILE A 221 1.19 -0.09 -2.88
C ILE A 221 2.21 -0.91 -2.10
N VAL A 222 2.35 -2.21 -2.41
CA VAL A 222 3.43 -3.06 -1.92
C VAL A 222 4.38 -3.35 -3.07
N ASN A 223 5.51 -2.66 -3.08
CA ASN A 223 6.51 -2.79 -4.14
C ASN A 223 7.50 -3.90 -3.82
N CYS A 224 7.28 -5.09 -4.43
CA CYS A 224 8.18 -6.23 -4.40
C CYS A 224 9.05 -6.32 -5.66
N ALA A 225 8.83 -5.45 -6.65
CA ALA A 225 9.63 -5.44 -7.87
C ALA A 225 11.02 -4.83 -7.59
N ALA A 226 12.07 -5.50 -8.06
CA ALA A 226 13.44 -5.07 -7.92
C ALA A 226 14.34 -5.70 -8.99
N TYR A 227 15.43 -5.04 -9.31
CA TYR A 227 16.57 -5.63 -10.00
C TYR A 227 17.39 -6.40 -8.95
N ASN A 228 17.33 -7.74 -8.98
CA ASN A 228 17.89 -8.59 -7.93
C ASN A 228 19.20 -9.31 -8.29
N ASP A 229 19.68 -9.16 -9.53
CA ASP A 229 20.98 -9.72 -9.94
C ASP A 229 22.11 -8.83 -9.39
N VAL A 230 22.66 -9.26 -8.23
CA VAL A 230 23.70 -8.52 -7.51
C VAL A 230 24.97 -8.40 -8.34
N ASN A 231 25.38 -9.47 -9.03
CA ASN A 231 26.57 -9.46 -9.88
C ASN A 231 26.32 -8.67 -11.16
N GLY A 232 25.19 -8.90 -11.85
CA GLY A 232 24.81 -8.18 -13.05
C GLY A 232 24.64 -6.67 -12.83
N ALA A 233 24.34 -6.23 -11.61
CA ALA A 233 24.26 -4.80 -11.29
C ALA A 233 25.60 -4.06 -11.40
N GLU A 234 26.76 -4.75 -11.30
CA GLU A 234 28.06 -4.13 -11.53
C GLU A 234 28.28 -3.79 -13.00
N ASP A 235 27.71 -4.58 -13.89
CA ASP A 235 27.80 -4.39 -15.35
C ASP A 235 26.66 -3.49 -15.88
N ASP A 236 25.44 -3.61 -15.30
CA ASP A 236 24.26 -2.80 -15.66
C ASP A 236 23.80 -1.89 -14.50
N ARG A 237 24.68 -1.00 -14.07
CA ARG A 237 24.41 -0.03 -13.00
C ARG A 237 23.22 0.86 -13.34
N ALA A 238 23.03 1.23 -14.60
CA ALA A 238 21.93 2.07 -15.04
C ALA A 238 20.58 1.34 -14.95
N GLY A 239 20.52 0.07 -15.33
CA GLY A 239 19.34 -0.77 -15.18
C GLY A 239 18.98 -0.98 -13.70
N ALA A 240 19.96 -1.35 -12.88
CA ALA A 240 19.76 -1.49 -11.43
C ALA A 240 19.26 -0.18 -10.79
N TRP A 241 19.83 0.98 -11.15
CA TRP A 241 19.42 2.29 -10.66
C TRP A 241 17.99 2.64 -11.07
N ARG A 242 17.63 2.42 -12.34
CA ARG A 242 16.31 2.71 -12.87
C ARG A 242 15.21 1.94 -12.10
N VAL A 243 15.43 0.65 -11.87
CA VAL A 243 14.45 -0.21 -11.19
C VAL A 243 14.46 0.00 -9.69
N ASN A 244 15.64 0.08 -9.06
CA ASN A 244 15.76 0.08 -7.60
C ASN A 244 15.72 1.47 -6.97
N ALA A 245 15.96 2.55 -7.72
CA ALA A 245 15.98 3.92 -7.19
C ALA A 245 14.94 4.84 -7.84
N GLU A 246 14.93 4.97 -9.18
CA GLU A 246 14.01 5.90 -9.85
C GLU A 246 12.54 5.43 -9.77
N ALA A 247 12.29 4.13 -9.91
CA ALA A 247 10.93 3.61 -9.83
C ALA A 247 10.32 3.79 -8.44
N PRO A 248 11.00 3.50 -7.31
CA PRO A 248 10.51 3.86 -5.97
C PRO A 248 10.22 5.35 -5.79
N ALA A 249 11.01 6.26 -6.38
CA ALA A 249 10.72 7.70 -6.34
C ALA A 249 9.38 8.04 -7.03
N LYS A 250 9.11 7.42 -8.18
CA LYS A 250 7.84 7.56 -8.89
C LYS A 250 6.67 7.03 -8.08
N LEU A 251 6.82 5.83 -7.47
CA LEU A 251 5.80 5.25 -6.59
C LEU A 251 5.53 6.11 -5.35
N ALA A 252 6.58 6.72 -4.76
CA ALA A 252 6.43 7.66 -3.64
C ALA A 252 5.66 8.92 -4.05
N SER A 253 5.91 9.46 -5.24
CA SER A 253 5.16 10.60 -5.79
C SER A 253 3.68 10.26 -5.98
N ILE A 254 3.38 9.12 -6.60
CA ILE A 254 2.02 8.61 -6.79
C ILE A 254 1.33 8.40 -5.44
N SER A 255 2.03 7.82 -4.46
CA SER A 255 1.49 7.59 -3.13
C SER A 255 1.12 8.91 -2.44
N ASN A 256 1.94 9.95 -2.58
CA ASN A 256 1.63 11.27 -2.05
C ASN A 256 0.47 11.96 -2.81
N GLU A 257 0.38 11.77 -4.12
CA GLU A 257 -0.69 12.34 -4.93
C GLU A 257 -2.05 11.72 -4.58
N HIS A 258 -2.10 10.40 -4.39
CA HIS A 258 -3.33 9.64 -4.19
C HIS A 258 -3.59 9.22 -2.74
N ASP A 259 -2.76 9.72 -1.79
CA ASP A 259 -2.85 9.43 -0.34
C ASP A 259 -2.76 7.93 0.00
N LEU A 260 -1.89 7.21 -0.73
CA LEU A 260 -1.65 5.77 -0.56
C LEU A 260 -0.53 5.51 0.44
N THR A 261 -0.57 4.36 1.10
CA THR A 261 0.57 3.83 1.87
C THR A 261 1.53 3.10 0.93
N LEU A 262 2.80 3.48 0.92
CA LEU A 262 3.85 2.79 0.15
C LEU A 262 4.62 1.83 1.05
N VAL A 263 4.59 0.54 0.75
CA VAL A 263 5.53 -0.45 1.30
C VAL A 263 6.60 -0.71 0.25
N HIS A 264 7.87 -0.45 0.58
CA HIS A 264 9.01 -0.70 -0.30
C HIS A 264 9.96 -1.71 0.32
N VAL A 265 10.23 -2.80 -0.40
CA VAL A 265 11.16 -3.85 0.07
C VAL A 265 12.58 -3.48 -0.30
N SER A 266 13.42 -3.33 0.73
CA SER A 266 14.86 -3.04 0.65
C SER A 266 15.70 -4.29 0.97
N SER A 267 16.99 -4.14 1.23
CA SER A 267 17.95 -5.22 1.42
C SER A 267 18.94 -4.89 2.54
N ASP A 268 19.52 -5.94 3.13
CA ASP A 268 20.69 -5.91 4.01
C ASP A 268 21.96 -5.41 3.29
N TYR A 269 22.05 -5.54 1.97
CA TYR A 269 23.21 -5.10 1.17
C TYR A 269 23.34 -3.58 1.05
N ILE A 270 22.48 -2.83 1.72
CA ILE A 270 22.66 -1.39 1.92
C ILE A 270 23.75 -1.08 2.97
N PHE A 271 24.23 -2.07 3.70
CA PHE A 271 25.29 -1.94 4.71
C PHE A 271 26.63 -2.49 4.22
N ASP A 272 27.73 -2.07 4.88
CA ASP A 272 29.09 -2.54 4.58
C ASP A 272 29.48 -3.79 5.37
N GLY A 273 28.69 -4.18 6.37
CA GLY A 273 28.96 -5.32 7.22
C GLY A 273 30.05 -5.11 8.25
N ALA A 274 30.32 -3.86 8.64
CA ALA A 274 31.28 -3.51 9.68
C ALA A 274 30.73 -3.74 11.09
N SER A 275 29.40 -3.71 11.25
CA SER A 275 28.70 -3.97 12.51
C SER A 275 28.19 -5.42 12.54
N GLU A 276 28.22 -6.06 13.74
CA GLU A 276 27.67 -7.41 13.93
C GLU A 276 26.13 -7.44 13.86
N LEU A 277 25.46 -6.31 14.10
CA LEU A 277 24.02 -6.18 14.10
C LEU A 277 23.64 -4.79 13.56
N HIS A 278 22.79 -4.78 12.52
CA HIS A 278 22.33 -3.57 11.85
C HIS A 278 20.91 -3.22 12.28
N ASP A 279 20.72 -2.06 12.89
CA ASP A 279 19.40 -1.56 13.26
C ASP A 279 18.78 -0.64 12.20
N GLU A 280 17.55 -0.20 12.42
CA GLU A 280 16.84 0.66 11.47
C GLU A 280 17.34 2.10 11.44
N ALA A 281 18.10 2.54 12.45
CA ALA A 281 18.65 3.89 12.54
C ALA A 281 20.04 4.01 11.88
N GLU A 282 20.68 2.88 11.56
CA GLU A 282 21.99 2.87 10.92
C GLU A 282 21.94 3.45 9.50
N VAL A 283 22.88 4.34 9.21
CA VAL A 283 23.00 4.99 7.92
C VAL A 283 23.54 3.98 6.87
N PRO A 284 22.89 3.83 5.70
CA PRO A 284 23.38 2.96 4.65
C PRO A 284 24.82 3.27 4.18
N SER A 285 25.63 2.23 4.01
CA SER A 285 27.03 2.27 3.57
C SER A 285 27.33 1.14 2.57
N PRO A 286 26.62 1.08 1.41
CA PRO A 286 26.65 -0.06 0.49
C PRO A 286 28.01 -0.28 -0.17
N LEU A 287 28.41 -1.55 -0.35
CA LEU A 287 29.67 -1.96 -1.01
C LEU A 287 29.49 -2.13 -2.53
N SER A 288 28.31 -2.55 -3.00
CA SER A 288 28.06 -2.92 -4.40
C SER A 288 27.12 -1.94 -5.11
N ALA A 289 27.11 -1.97 -6.46
CA ALA A 289 26.17 -1.20 -7.26
C ALA A 289 24.71 -1.57 -6.94
N TYR A 290 24.42 -2.86 -6.71
CA TYR A 290 23.11 -3.31 -6.23
C TYR A 290 22.74 -2.66 -4.91
N GLY A 291 23.61 -2.76 -3.89
CA GLY A 291 23.38 -2.16 -2.58
C GLY A 291 23.16 -0.65 -2.65
N ALA A 292 23.99 0.05 -3.46
CA ALA A 292 23.86 1.49 -3.68
C ALA A 292 22.51 1.85 -4.32
N SER A 293 22.05 1.09 -5.31
CA SER A 293 20.75 1.31 -5.96
C SER A 293 19.59 1.08 -4.99
N LYS A 294 19.67 0.04 -4.12
CA LYS A 294 18.67 -0.25 -3.10
C LYS A 294 18.62 0.83 -2.02
N ALA A 295 19.78 1.31 -1.54
CA ALA A 295 19.86 2.40 -0.56
C ALA A 295 19.25 3.72 -1.10
N ALA A 296 19.51 4.03 -2.38
CA ALA A 296 18.90 5.18 -3.04
C ALA A 296 17.38 5.03 -3.16
N GLY A 297 16.88 3.83 -3.47
CA GLY A 297 15.44 3.53 -3.53
C GLY A 297 14.78 3.61 -2.18
N GLU A 298 15.44 3.17 -1.11
CA GLU A 298 14.98 3.31 0.25
C GLU A 298 14.79 4.81 0.62
N THR A 299 15.80 5.64 0.33
CA THR A 299 15.72 7.09 0.54
C THR A 299 14.57 7.72 -0.26
N ALA A 300 14.37 7.28 -1.50
CA ALA A 300 13.31 7.76 -2.36
C ALA A 300 11.91 7.35 -1.85
N ALA A 301 11.75 6.12 -1.36
CA ALA A 301 10.49 5.62 -0.81
C ALA A 301 10.06 6.37 0.47
N GLN A 302 11.03 6.79 1.30
CA GLN A 302 10.78 7.57 2.52
C GLN A 302 10.22 8.98 2.26
N VAL A 303 10.23 9.47 1.01
CA VAL A 303 9.56 10.73 0.63
C VAL A 303 8.03 10.58 0.65
N ALA A 304 7.49 9.35 0.55
CA ALA A 304 6.06 9.12 0.74
C ALA A 304 5.67 9.40 2.20
N ARG A 305 4.61 10.20 2.40
CA ARG A 305 4.13 10.56 3.76
C ARG A 305 3.70 9.36 4.59
N LYS A 306 3.14 8.36 3.92
CA LYS A 306 2.70 7.08 4.49
C LYS A 306 3.58 5.99 3.90
N HIS A 307 4.61 5.56 4.61
CA HIS A 307 5.53 4.57 4.07
C HIS A 307 6.00 3.55 5.11
N TYR A 308 6.25 2.34 4.63
CA TYR A 308 7.04 1.33 5.29
C TYR A 308 8.18 0.93 4.36
N VAL A 309 9.41 1.15 4.77
CA VAL A 309 10.59 0.55 4.12
C VAL A 309 10.92 -0.72 4.88
N VAL A 310 10.89 -1.85 4.18
CA VAL A 310 11.12 -3.16 4.77
C VAL A 310 12.46 -3.69 4.31
N ARG A 311 13.47 -3.66 5.19
CA ARG A 311 14.79 -4.27 4.97
C ARG A 311 14.69 -5.76 5.27
N THR A 312 15.23 -6.57 4.37
CA THR A 312 15.24 -8.03 4.51
C THR A 312 16.55 -8.60 4.00
N SER A 313 16.83 -9.87 4.27
CA SER A 313 18.06 -10.56 3.85
C SER A 313 17.76 -11.97 3.33
N TRP A 314 18.48 -12.41 2.31
CA TRP A 314 18.57 -13.80 1.83
C TRP A 314 17.23 -14.52 1.74
N VAL A 315 16.27 -13.92 1.02
CA VAL A 315 14.89 -14.42 0.92
C VAL A 315 14.86 -15.79 0.24
N PHE A 316 14.17 -16.73 0.87
CA PHE A 316 13.85 -18.04 0.31
C PHE A 316 12.35 -18.33 0.39
N GLY A 317 11.84 -19.09 -0.58
CA GLY A 317 10.43 -19.42 -0.71
C GLY A 317 10.20 -20.19 -2.00
N ASP A 318 9.00 -20.10 -2.54
CA ASP A 318 8.66 -20.78 -3.79
C ASP A 318 9.56 -20.29 -4.95
N GLY A 319 10.03 -21.25 -5.78
CA GLY A 319 10.91 -21.02 -6.91
C GLY A 319 12.40 -21.21 -6.60
N ARG A 320 13.26 -20.76 -7.52
CA ARG A 320 14.70 -20.95 -7.40
C ARG A 320 15.31 -19.93 -6.42
N ASN A 321 15.98 -20.44 -5.41
CA ASN A 321 16.67 -19.68 -4.36
C ASN A 321 17.87 -20.50 -3.82
N PHE A 322 18.64 -19.91 -2.89
CA PHE A 322 19.81 -20.60 -2.32
C PHE A 322 19.45 -21.94 -1.66
N MET A 323 18.36 -22.00 -0.88
CA MET A 323 17.92 -23.23 -0.21
C MET A 323 17.55 -24.31 -1.22
N SER A 324 16.81 -23.93 -2.28
CA SER A 324 16.39 -24.89 -3.32
C SER A 324 17.59 -25.44 -4.10
N VAL A 325 18.58 -24.59 -4.37
CA VAL A 325 19.81 -25.02 -5.07
C VAL A 325 20.62 -26.00 -4.19
N MET A 326 20.77 -25.70 -2.89
CA MET A 326 21.48 -26.60 -1.96
C MET A 326 20.74 -27.93 -1.81
N ALA A 327 19.43 -27.93 -1.71
CA ALA A 327 18.63 -29.16 -1.66
C ALA A 327 18.77 -30.01 -2.93
N ASP A 328 18.80 -29.39 -4.12
CA ASP A 328 18.99 -30.07 -5.40
C ASP A 328 20.41 -30.66 -5.52
N LEU A 329 21.42 -29.98 -4.98
CA LEU A 329 22.81 -30.48 -4.93
C LEU A 329 22.94 -31.67 -3.98
N ALA A 330 22.35 -31.61 -2.78
CA ALA A 330 22.31 -32.72 -1.85
C ALA A 330 21.66 -33.98 -2.47
N ALA A 331 20.50 -33.78 -3.15
CA ALA A 331 19.80 -34.89 -3.82
C ALA A 331 20.65 -35.55 -4.94
N LYS A 332 21.62 -34.80 -5.51
CA LYS A 332 22.54 -35.30 -6.55
C LYS A 332 23.84 -35.90 -5.98
N GLY A 333 24.02 -35.88 -4.65
CA GLY A 333 25.29 -36.27 -4.01
C GLY A 333 26.47 -35.38 -4.39
N ALA A 334 26.19 -34.09 -4.67
CA ALA A 334 27.23 -33.12 -5.04
C ALA A 334 27.91 -32.56 -3.78
N THR A 335 29.15 -32.12 -3.93
CA THR A 335 29.99 -31.56 -2.86
C THR A 335 30.31 -30.08 -3.14
N PRO A 336 29.34 -29.15 -2.91
CA PRO A 336 29.52 -27.74 -3.26
C PRO A 336 30.53 -27.05 -2.34
N LYS A 337 31.31 -26.12 -2.92
CA LYS A 337 32.05 -25.11 -2.17
C LYS A 337 31.11 -23.96 -1.84
N VAL A 338 31.04 -23.57 -0.58
CA VAL A 338 30.13 -22.50 -0.09
C VAL A 338 30.90 -21.52 0.76
N VAL A 339 30.65 -20.24 0.55
CA VAL A 339 31.31 -19.14 1.27
C VAL A 339 30.99 -19.20 2.76
N SER A 340 32.02 -19.11 3.61
CA SER A 340 31.94 -19.28 5.08
C SER A 340 32.23 -17.99 5.87
N ASP A 341 32.53 -16.88 5.21
CA ASP A 341 32.85 -15.59 5.80
C ASP A 341 31.78 -14.50 5.52
N GLN A 342 30.59 -14.91 5.09
CA GLN A 342 29.40 -14.07 4.97
C GLN A 342 28.33 -14.59 5.93
N ARG A 343 27.93 -13.75 6.90
CA ARG A 343 27.03 -14.10 8.00
C ARG A 343 25.76 -13.28 7.95
N GLY A 344 24.63 -13.87 8.30
CA GLY A 344 23.32 -13.22 8.34
C GLY A 344 22.20 -14.18 8.71
N ARG A 345 20.96 -13.77 8.48
CA ARG A 345 19.78 -14.63 8.69
C ARG A 345 18.99 -14.77 7.41
N PRO A 346 18.71 -16.00 6.94
CA PRO A 346 17.82 -16.18 5.81
C PRO A 346 16.38 -15.81 6.20
N THR A 347 15.61 -15.34 5.24
CA THR A 347 14.23 -14.87 5.46
C THR A 347 13.26 -15.74 4.66
N TRP A 348 12.33 -16.39 5.34
CA TRP A 348 11.25 -17.09 4.66
C TRP A 348 10.25 -16.11 4.07
N ALA A 349 9.97 -16.22 2.77
CA ALA A 349 9.12 -15.29 2.04
C ALA A 349 7.71 -15.18 2.64
N GLU A 350 7.17 -16.26 3.21
CA GLU A 350 5.88 -16.27 3.88
C GLU A 350 5.90 -15.47 5.18
N ASP A 351 6.99 -15.51 5.96
CA ASP A 351 7.14 -14.68 7.16
C ASP A 351 7.28 -13.20 6.80
N LEU A 352 8.03 -12.90 5.75
CA LEU A 352 8.15 -11.54 5.23
C LEU A 352 6.78 -11.01 4.77
N ALA A 353 6.00 -11.83 4.07
CA ALA A 353 4.66 -11.49 3.63
C ALA A 353 3.72 -11.22 4.84
N LYS A 354 3.75 -12.08 5.86
CA LYS A 354 2.99 -11.89 7.10
C LYS A 354 3.41 -10.63 7.86
N GLY A 355 4.72 -10.33 7.92
CA GLY A 355 5.24 -9.13 8.55
C GLY A 355 4.78 -7.84 7.85
N ILE A 356 4.80 -7.83 6.52
CA ILE A 356 4.25 -6.70 5.72
C ILE A 356 2.75 -6.55 5.97
N ALA A 357 2.00 -7.65 5.95
CA ALA A 357 0.56 -7.63 6.21
C ALA A 357 0.26 -7.15 7.63
N HIS A 358 1.07 -7.55 8.62
CA HIS A 358 0.95 -7.11 10.01
C HIS A 358 1.13 -5.59 10.13
N LEU A 359 2.17 -5.00 9.52
CA LEU A 359 2.39 -3.56 9.53
C LEU A 359 1.19 -2.78 8.96
N LEU A 360 0.66 -3.25 7.84
CA LEU A 360 -0.50 -2.63 7.19
C LEU A 360 -1.79 -2.81 8.01
N ALA A 361 -2.02 -3.98 8.63
CA ALA A 361 -3.22 -4.28 9.39
C ALA A 361 -3.27 -3.57 10.74
N THR A 362 -2.12 -3.42 11.41
CA THR A 362 -2.05 -2.76 12.72
C THR A 362 -1.93 -1.25 12.63
N GLY A 363 -1.59 -0.71 11.46
CA GLY A 363 -1.27 0.71 11.30
C GLY A 363 -0.10 1.13 12.19
N ALA A 364 0.94 0.28 12.27
CA ALA A 364 2.17 0.60 13.00
C ALA A 364 2.75 1.94 12.53
N ASP A 365 3.55 2.59 13.35
CA ASP A 365 4.18 3.87 12.99
C ASP A 365 4.95 3.76 11.66
N TYR A 366 4.73 4.73 10.77
CA TYR A 366 5.44 4.76 9.48
C TYR A 366 6.95 4.85 9.68
N GLY A 367 7.73 4.29 8.76
CA GLY A 367 9.18 4.32 8.78
C GLY A 367 9.85 3.04 8.29
N VAL A 368 11.11 2.87 8.67
CA VAL A 368 11.94 1.71 8.30
C VAL A 368 11.74 0.58 9.30
N TYR A 369 11.64 -0.66 8.81
CA TYR A 369 11.55 -1.89 9.60
C TYR A 369 12.47 -2.97 9.03
N ASN A 370 13.18 -3.66 9.89
CA ASN A 370 13.90 -4.87 9.55
C ASN A 370 12.97 -6.08 9.73
N ILE A 371 12.81 -6.90 8.70
CA ILE A 371 12.02 -8.14 8.76
C ILE A 371 12.82 -9.28 8.14
N THR A 372 13.35 -10.17 9.00
CA THR A 372 13.96 -11.45 8.63
C THR A 372 13.31 -12.56 9.44
N SER A 373 13.61 -13.82 9.14
CA SER A 373 13.34 -14.87 10.12
C SER A 373 14.17 -14.64 11.41
N ASP A 374 13.70 -15.17 12.53
CA ASP A 374 14.38 -15.07 13.83
C ASP A 374 15.44 -16.17 14.02
N GLY A 375 16.11 -16.19 15.16
CA GLY A 375 17.13 -17.15 15.53
C GLY A 375 18.56 -16.62 15.40
N ASP A 376 19.55 -17.48 15.64
CA ASP A 376 20.96 -17.11 15.54
C ASP A 376 21.35 -16.82 14.09
N ALA A 377 22.22 -15.82 13.90
CA ALA A 377 22.85 -15.59 12.63
C ALA A 377 23.76 -16.78 12.24
N ALA A 378 23.80 -17.11 10.96
CA ALA A 378 24.59 -18.22 10.44
C ALA A 378 25.35 -17.80 9.18
N THR A 379 26.46 -18.47 8.88
CA THR A 379 27.19 -18.31 7.64
C THR A 379 26.51 -19.06 6.50
N ARG A 380 26.84 -18.74 5.25
CA ARG A 380 26.20 -19.38 4.10
C ARG A 380 26.46 -20.88 4.04
N ASP A 381 27.66 -21.33 4.41
CA ASP A 381 28.00 -22.74 4.50
C ASP A 381 27.23 -23.44 5.63
N GLU A 382 27.10 -22.83 6.81
CA GLU A 382 26.27 -23.37 7.92
C GLU A 382 24.80 -23.52 7.49
N ILE A 383 24.27 -22.56 6.73
CA ILE A 383 22.92 -22.65 6.16
C ILE A 383 22.84 -23.79 5.13
N ALA A 384 23.84 -23.92 4.24
CA ALA A 384 23.90 -25.00 3.27
C ALA A 384 23.95 -26.38 3.96
N MET A 385 24.78 -26.54 5.01
CA MET A 385 24.84 -27.76 5.83
C MET A 385 23.48 -28.06 6.46
N ALA A 386 22.77 -27.05 7.00
CA ALA A 386 21.45 -27.22 7.55
C ALA A 386 20.42 -27.69 6.50
N VAL A 387 20.51 -27.20 5.26
CA VAL A 387 19.68 -27.65 4.14
C VAL A 387 19.99 -29.12 3.80
N PHE A 388 21.28 -29.50 3.70
CA PHE A 388 21.69 -30.87 3.44
C PHE A 388 21.09 -31.83 4.48
N VAL A 389 21.23 -31.54 5.77
CA VAL A 389 20.60 -32.31 6.87
C VAL A 389 19.10 -32.39 6.70
N ALA A 390 18.43 -31.27 6.41
CA ALA A 390 16.97 -31.23 6.30
C ALA A 390 16.41 -32.12 5.17
N VAL A 391 17.19 -32.32 4.09
CA VAL A 391 16.79 -33.19 2.96
C VAL A 391 17.41 -34.59 3.01
N GLY A 392 18.09 -34.96 4.13
CA GLY A 392 18.68 -36.27 4.32
C GLY A 392 20.06 -36.46 3.66
N GLY A 393 20.73 -35.39 3.26
CA GLY A 393 22.11 -35.41 2.78
C GLY A 393 23.14 -35.35 3.92
N ASP A 394 24.43 -35.54 3.58
CA ASP A 394 25.52 -35.42 4.54
C ASP A 394 26.03 -33.96 4.59
N PRO A 395 26.00 -33.26 5.75
CA PRO A 395 26.53 -31.93 5.87
C PRO A 395 28.05 -31.85 5.60
N ALA A 396 28.80 -32.96 5.73
CA ALA A 396 30.22 -33.01 5.40
C ALA A 396 30.52 -32.85 3.91
N ASP A 397 29.51 -33.03 3.05
CA ASP A 397 29.65 -32.79 1.59
C ASP A 397 29.70 -31.28 1.27
N VAL A 398 29.34 -30.38 2.19
CA VAL A 398 29.48 -28.93 2.01
C VAL A 398 30.90 -28.51 2.40
N HIS A 399 31.64 -27.93 1.45
CA HIS A 399 33.02 -27.50 1.68
C HIS A 399 33.09 -25.97 1.91
N PRO A 400 33.37 -25.52 3.15
CA PRO A 400 33.57 -24.11 3.47
C PRO A 400 34.79 -23.54 2.72
N VAL A 401 34.62 -22.34 2.13
CA VAL A 401 35.71 -21.56 1.49
C VAL A 401 35.49 -20.08 1.86
N THR A 402 36.58 -19.31 1.84
CA THR A 402 36.46 -17.84 1.99
C THR A 402 35.92 -17.21 0.71
N THR A 403 35.44 -15.96 0.78
CA THR A 403 35.03 -15.18 -0.38
C THR A 403 36.21 -15.03 -1.37
N GLU A 404 37.45 -14.84 -0.87
CA GLU A 404 38.64 -14.73 -1.70
C GLU A 404 38.98 -16.03 -2.44
N GLU A 405 38.94 -17.18 -1.74
CA GLU A 405 39.15 -18.51 -2.33
C GLU A 405 38.08 -18.83 -3.37
N TYR A 406 36.82 -18.50 -3.10
CA TYR A 406 35.72 -18.68 -4.05
C TYR A 406 35.93 -17.84 -5.30
N ALA A 407 36.31 -16.56 -5.15
CA ALA A 407 36.59 -15.66 -6.25
C ALA A 407 37.80 -16.10 -7.11
N ALA A 408 38.82 -16.68 -6.48
CA ALA A 408 40.03 -17.20 -7.20
C ALA A 408 39.67 -18.38 -8.12
N GLU A 409 38.65 -19.18 -7.76
CA GLU A 409 38.28 -20.36 -8.53
C GLU A 409 37.13 -20.09 -9.53
N PHE A 410 36.12 -19.31 -9.13
CA PHE A 410 34.90 -19.12 -9.93
C PHE A 410 34.77 -17.71 -10.54
N GLY A 411 35.70 -16.81 -10.27
CA GLY A 411 35.69 -15.42 -10.72
C GLY A 411 35.20 -14.46 -9.65
N THR A 412 35.59 -13.19 -9.82
CA THR A 412 35.24 -12.13 -8.88
C THR A 412 33.73 -11.83 -8.94
N GLU A 413 33.09 -11.89 -7.80
CA GLU A 413 31.68 -11.48 -7.61
C GLU A 413 31.60 -10.01 -7.13
N ALA A 414 30.43 -9.43 -7.23
CA ALA A 414 30.11 -8.13 -6.61
C ALA A 414 30.46 -8.18 -5.09
N PRO A 415 31.03 -7.13 -4.51
CA PRO A 415 31.35 -7.11 -3.09
C PRO A 415 30.10 -7.25 -2.23
N ARG A 416 30.18 -8.09 -1.21
CA ARG A 416 29.09 -8.36 -0.24
C ARG A 416 29.56 -8.11 1.17
N PRO A 417 28.66 -7.66 2.08
CA PRO A 417 28.99 -7.50 3.48
C PRO A 417 29.35 -8.85 4.12
N HIS A 418 30.36 -8.85 5.00
CA HIS A 418 30.70 -10.03 5.80
C HIS A 418 29.65 -10.29 6.87
N GLU A 419 29.05 -9.23 7.44
CA GLU A 419 27.98 -9.32 8.41
C GLU A 419 26.73 -8.62 7.85
N SER A 420 25.60 -9.32 7.86
CA SER A 420 24.32 -8.85 7.30
C SER A 420 23.17 -9.04 8.29
N THR A 421 23.47 -9.25 9.58
CA THR A 421 22.44 -9.54 10.57
C THR A 421 21.63 -8.29 10.89
N LEU A 422 20.33 -8.32 10.62
CA LEU A 422 19.40 -7.22 10.89
C LEU A 422 18.77 -7.36 12.28
N ALA A 423 18.70 -6.29 13.08
CA ALA A 423 18.00 -6.24 14.36
C ALA A 423 16.48 -6.38 14.16
N LEU A 424 15.79 -7.07 15.06
CA LEU A 424 14.35 -7.35 14.96
C LEU A 424 13.53 -6.72 16.10
N ASP A 425 14.15 -5.93 16.96
CA ASP A 425 13.48 -5.39 18.15
C ASP A 425 12.31 -4.50 17.77
N LYS A 426 12.46 -3.67 16.75
CA LYS A 426 11.42 -2.75 16.30
C LYS A 426 10.19 -3.49 15.75
N ILE A 427 10.37 -4.47 14.87
CA ILE A 427 9.22 -5.23 14.34
C ILE A 427 8.57 -6.09 15.44
N LYS A 428 9.34 -6.67 16.35
CA LYS A 428 8.82 -7.42 17.50
C LYS A 428 8.02 -6.53 18.45
N ALA A 429 8.42 -5.28 18.65
CA ALA A 429 7.68 -4.31 19.46
C ALA A 429 6.28 -3.99 18.90
N THR A 430 6.03 -4.20 17.61
CA THR A 430 4.67 -4.07 17.02
C THR A 430 3.75 -5.25 17.35
N GLY A 431 4.28 -6.31 17.98
CA GLY A 431 3.56 -7.57 18.26
C GLY A 431 3.77 -8.67 17.20
N PHE A 432 4.55 -8.40 16.16
CA PHE A 432 4.91 -9.44 15.18
C PHE A 432 6.05 -10.32 15.71
N SER A 433 5.93 -11.64 15.53
CA SER A 433 6.96 -12.61 15.93
C SER A 433 7.41 -13.40 14.72
N PRO A 434 8.59 -13.09 14.13
CA PRO A 434 9.13 -13.87 13.02
C PRO A 434 9.44 -15.29 13.43
N THR A 435 9.25 -16.27 12.52
CA THR A 435 9.60 -17.67 12.75
C THR A 435 11.12 -17.83 12.80
N ASN A 436 11.63 -18.69 13.69
CA ASN A 436 13.04 -19.08 13.67
C ASN A 436 13.40 -19.69 12.30
N TRP A 437 14.51 -19.28 11.67
CA TRP A 437 14.84 -19.68 10.31
C TRP A 437 15.04 -21.19 10.14
N ARG A 438 15.49 -21.90 11.20
CA ARG A 438 15.64 -23.38 11.16
C ARG A 438 14.28 -24.06 11.15
N ALA A 439 13.32 -23.53 11.89
CA ALA A 439 11.93 -24.01 11.85
C ALA A 439 11.27 -23.68 10.50
N ALA A 440 11.51 -22.49 9.98
CA ALA A 440 11.06 -22.08 8.64
C ALA A 440 11.65 -22.99 7.54
N LEU A 441 12.95 -23.32 7.62
CA LEU A 441 13.60 -24.26 6.71
C LEU A 441 12.93 -25.65 6.75
N ALA A 442 12.64 -26.18 7.94
CA ALA A 442 11.97 -27.48 8.08
C ALA A 442 10.57 -27.46 7.42
N LEU A 443 9.80 -26.38 7.62
CA LEU A 443 8.49 -26.22 6.97
C LEU A 443 8.65 -26.08 5.44
N TYR A 444 9.61 -25.30 4.97
CA TYR A 444 9.88 -25.10 3.55
C TYR A 444 10.25 -26.43 2.85
N VAL A 445 11.10 -27.23 3.46
CA VAL A 445 11.50 -28.55 2.91
C VAL A 445 10.31 -29.52 2.87
N ALA A 446 9.43 -29.49 3.89
CA ALA A 446 8.23 -30.31 3.91
C ALA A 446 7.18 -29.96 2.84
N LEU A 447 7.23 -28.74 2.29
CA LEU A 447 6.34 -28.26 1.23
C LEU A 447 6.89 -28.50 -0.19
N ARG A 448 8.18 -28.89 -0.33
CA ARG A 448 8.82 -29.24 -1.61
C ARG A 448 8.54 -30.68 -2.03
#